data_25cb0d43efdfa6de758e61c395c4a35c
#
_entry.id   25cb0d43efdfa6de758e61c395c4a35c
#
_cell.length_a   1.000
_cell.length_b   1.000
_cell.length_c   1.000
_cell.angle_alpha   90.00
_cell.angle_beta   90.00
_cell.angle_gamma   90.00
#
_symmetry.space_group_name_H-M   'P 1'
#
loop_
_entity.id
_entity.type
_entity.pdbx_description
1 polymer ?
#
loop_
_entity_poly.entity_id
_entity_poly.type
_entity_poly.pdbx_seq_one_letter_code
_entity_poly.pdbx_strand_id
1 'polypeptide(L)'
;HLTDDEGWRIEMKTHPELAVKGGWREFDRFDKECIDKSQTDRDYELDSRFVKGNQYGGYYTQEEIKELIRYASDRGIDIIPEIDMPGHFSAAIRVYPELSCKGGIGWGEEFSDPICVSKESTYTLVKSMLDEVIALFPSPYFHIGGDEVEKECWKQCASCQRLMKEKGYTNVVDLQTHFMKIMVDYVKSKGKKVMGWDDAFDAAKPLDMTYTFWRNWRSDSASAITQQGFPLVFMEWKRFYFIYDPTDELLNSLYNFDFEPDFPGIAKNNLLGFQACVWTERIPNERKFGQQTFPSLQAFSEVSWGSQRSWADFVGRLQWHIQWLDKKGFSYTKPGFMTVSYTHLRAHETGAYL
;
A
#
# COMPACT_ATOMS: atom_id res chain seq x y z
N HIS A 1 -1.16 4.98 2.43
CA HIS A 1 -2.14 4.05 3.03
C HIS A 1 -2.32 4.42 4.50
N LEU A 2 -3.47 5.05 4.83
CA LEU A 2 -3.69 5.65 6.16
C LEU A 2 -4.61 4.80 7.04
N THR A 3 -5.27 3.81 6.45
CA THR A 3 -6.25 2.98 7.14
C THR A 3 -6.16 1.54 6.67
N ASP A 4 -6.19 0.61 7.62
CA ASP A 4 -6.22 -0.82 7.38
C ASP A 4 -6.89 -1.52 8.58
N ASP A 5 -6.98 -2.85 8.55
CA ASP A 5 -7.47 -3.65 9.66
C ASP A 5 -6.65 -3.48 10.94
N GLU A 6 -5.33 -3.26 10.79
CA GLU A 6 -4.38 -3.07 11.88
C GLU A 6 -4.47 -1.69 12.53
N GLY A 7 -4.99 -0.67 11.84
CA GLY A 7 -5.07 0.63 12.47
C GLY A 7 -5.51 1.79 11.59
N TRP A 8 -6.04 2.79 12.25
CA TRP A 8 -6.34 4.10 11.69
C TRP A 8 -5.18 5.06 11.99
N ARG A 9 -4.46 5.50 10.97
CA ARG A 9 -3.14 6.13 11.12
C ARG A 9 -3.13 7.65 10.96
N ILE A 10 -4.29 8.31 10.97
CA ILE A 10 -4.39 9.77 10.84
C ILE A 10 -5.35 10.37 11.87
N GLU A 11 -4.95 11.49 12.47
CA GLU A 11 -5.81 12.25 13.36
C GLU A 11 -7.04 12.78 12.62
N MET A 12 -8.22 12.56 13.22
CA MET A 12 -9.49 13.07 12.73
C MET A 12 -10.07 14.05 13.79
N LYS A 13 -10.31 15.29 13.39
CA LYS A 13 -10.91 16.29 14.29
C LYS A 13 -12.41 16.08 14.47
N THR A 14 -13.08 15.64 13.38
CA THR A 14 -14.52 15.33 13.39
C THR A 14 -14.83 13.98 14.03
N HIS A 15 -13.87 13.06 14.01
CA HIS A 15 -14.00 11.69 14.52
C HIS A 15 -12.76 11.27 15.32
N PRO A 16 -12.44 11.94 16.45
CA PRO A 16 -11.16 11.76 17.15
C PRO A 16 -10.94 10.34 17.66
N GLU A 17 -12.02 9.61 17.94
CA GLU A 17 -11.93 8.22 18.41
C GLU A 17 -11.28 7.27 17.39
N LEU A 18 -11.36 7.59 16.08
CA LEU A 18 -10.71 6.80 15.03
C LEU A 18 -9.20 6.71 15.26
N ALA A 19 -8.55 7.83 15.54
CA ALA A 19 -7.12 7.86 15.83
C ALA A 19 -6.80 7.34 17.23
N VAL A 20 -7.55 7.83 18.24
CA VAL A 20 -7.27 7.55 19.65
C VAL A 20 -7.50 6.07 20.01
N LYS A 21 -8.56 5.46 19.48
CA LYS A 21 -8.88 4.03 19.71
C LYS A 21 -8.49 3.18 18.52
N GLY A 22 -8.91 3.56 17.31
CA GLY A 22 -8.65 2.80 16.09
C GLY A 22 -7.18 2.76 15.68
N GLY A 23 -6.36 3.73 16.15
CA GLY A 23 -4.92 3.73 15.93
C GLY A 23 -4.14 2.71 16.76
N TRP A 24 -4.79 2.02 17.72
CA TRP A 24 -4.16 1.05 18.62
C TRP A 24 -4.87 -0.29 18.56
N ARG A 25 -4.09 -1.38 18.63
CA ARG A 25 -4.59 -2.77 18.68
C ARG A 25 -3.74 -3.62 19.62
N GLU A 26 -4.28 -4.73 20.09
CA GLU A 26 -3.47 -5.75 20.75
C GLU A 26 -2.44 -6.35 19.77
N PHE A 27 -1.33 -6.85 20.29
CA PHE A 27 -0.33 -7.53 19.50
C PHE A 27 -0.95 -8.66 18.67
N ASP A 28 -0.82 -8.56 17.37
CA ASP A 28 -1.23 -9.60 16.43
C ASP A 28 -0.15 -10.67 16.23
N ARG A 29 -0.34 -11.51 15.22
CA ARG A 29 0.60 -12.58 14.87
C ARG A 29 1.96 -12.04 14.41
N PHE A 30 1.98 -10.91 13.70
CA PHE A 30 3.21 -10.34 13.15
C PHE A 30 4.03 -9.62 14.22
N ASP A 31 3.37 -8.91 15.13
CA ASP A 31 4.05 -8.33 16.29
C ASP A 31 4.71 -9.42 17.16
N LYS A 32 3.97 -10.51 17.41
CA LYS A 32 4.49 -11.66 18.17
C LYS A 32 5.65 -12.34 17.46
N GLU A 33 5.58 -12.50 16.13
CA GLU A 33 6.69 -12.99 15.32
C GLU A 33 7.94 -12.09 15.46
N CYS A 34 7.77 -10.77 15.42
CA CYS A 34 8.86 -9.82 15.62
C CYS A 34 9.43 -9.92 17.04
N ILE A 35 8.57 -9.99 18.08
CA ILE A 35 8.98 -10.14 19.47
C ILE A 35 9.80 -11.44 19.65
N ASP A 36 9.36 -12.56 19.08
CA ASP A 36 10.06 -13.82 19.17
C ASP A 36 11.44 -13.76 18.48
N LYS A 37 11.49 -13.18 17.26
CA LYS A 37 12.76 -13.00 16.54
C LYS A 37 13.71 -12.05 17.25
N SER A 38 13.20 -11.05 17.94
CA SER A 38 14.03 -10.08 18.67
C SER A 38 14.89 -10.69 19.80
N GLN A 39 14.53 -11.89 20.25
CA GLN A 39 15.34 -12.62 21.25
C GLN A 39 16.74 -12.98 20.74
N THR A 40 16.91 -13.10 19.44
CA THR A 40 18.19 -13.46 18.79
C THR A 40 18.68 -12.42 17.80
N ASP A 41 17.79 -11.56 17.29
CA ASP A 41 18.09 -10.54 16.29
C ASP A 41 17.41 -9.21 16.66
N ARG A 42 18.21 -8.26 17.11
CA ARG A 42 17.74 -6.94 17.54
C ARG A 42 17.10 -6.10 16.41
N ASP A 43 17.29 -6.48 15.17
CA ASP A 43 16.66 -5.82 14.03
C ASP A 43 15.13 -6.00 14.02
N TYR A 44 14.62 -6.99 14.79
CA TYR A 44 13.20 -7.23 14.99
C TYR A 44 12.62 -6.64 16.31
N GLU A 45 13.38 -5.86 17.05
CA GLU A 45 12.88 -5.18 18.26
C GLU A 45 11.77 -4.19 17.90
N LEU A 46 10.60 -4.30 18.57
CA LEU A 46 9.53 -3.33 18.39
C LEU A 46 9.98 -1.94 18.84
N ASP A 47 9.68 -0.92 18.05
CA ASP A 47 9.93 0.45 18.42
C ASP A 47 9.05 0.83 19.63
N SER A 48 9.70 1.10 20.75
CA SER A 48 9.03 1.39 22.02
C SER A 48 8.12 2.63 21.98
N ARG A 49 8.31 3.53 21.01
CA ARG A 49 7.44 4.69 20.79
C ARG A 49 6.01 4.29 20.43
N PHE A 50 5.85 3.12 19.81
CA PHE A 50 4.60 2.57 19.31
C PHE A 50 4.06 1.41 20.14
N VAL A 51 4.58 1.20 21.37
CA VAL A 51 4.16 0.14 22.27
C VAL A 51 3.54 0.72 23.55
N LYS A 52 2.37 0.24 23.93
CA LYS A 52 1.68 0.55 25.19
C LYS A 52 1.16 -0.74 25.83
N GLY A 53 1.92 -1.28 26.78
CA GLY A 53 1.60 -2.57 27.41
C GLY A 53 1.65 -3.70 26.38
N ASN A 54 0.50 -4.34 26.11
CA ASN A 54 0.34 -5.37 25.09
C ASN A 54 -0.27 -4.83 23.77
N GLN A 55 -0.24 -3.52 23.57
CA GLN A 55 -0.77 -2.88 22.38
C GLN A 55 0.35 -2.29 21.53
N TYR A 56 0.16 -2.34 20.22
CA TYR A 56 0.96 -1.67 19.20
C TYR A 56 0.08 -0.68 18.43
N GLY A 57 0.64 0.49 18.10
CA GLY A 57 -0.11 1.49 17.35
C GLY A 57 0.54 2.87 17.34
N GLY A 58 -0.21 3.80 16.81
CA GLY A 58 0.17 5.19 16.62
C GLY A 58 -0.60 5.79 15.46
N TYR A 59 -0.54 7.09 15.33
CA TYR A 59 -1.13 7.83 14.21
C TYR A 59 -0.40 9.15 14.03
N TYR A 60 -0.50 9.71 12.85
CA TYR A 60 0.00 11.06 12.56
C TYR A 60 -1.03 12.11 12.97
N THR A 61 -0.58 13.15 13.62
CA THR A 61 -1.39 14.37 13.80
C THR A 61 -1.54 15.09 12.46
N GLN A 62 -2.57 15.91 12.32
CA GLN A 62 -2.73 16.70 11.10
C GLN A 62 -1.59 17.69 10.88
N GLU A 63 -0.98 18.18 11.95
CA GLU A 63 0.19 19.09 11.85
C GLU A 63 1.42 18.33 11.31
N GLU A 64 1.69 17.13 11.79
CA GLU A 64 2.75 16.27 11.25
C GLU A 64 2.51 15.94 9.76
N ILE A 65 1.26 15.66 9.38
CA ILE A 65 0.89 15.44 7.97
C ILE A 65 1.15 16.71 7.13
N LYS A 66 0.79 17.88 7.60
CA LYS A 66 1.06 19.16 6.90
C LYS A 66 2.55 19.40 6.73
N GLU A 67 3.34 19.10 7.77
CA GLU A 67 4.79 19.21 7.70
C GLU A 67 5.37 18.22 6.68
N LEU A 68 4.90 16.96 6.68
CA LEU A 68 5.30 15.93 5.75
C LEU A 68 4.95 16.31 4.30
N ILE A 69 3.73 16.83 4.07
CA ILE A 69 3.29 17.33 2.75
C ILE A 69 4.22 18.44 2.25
N ARG A 70 4.53 19.42 3.10
CA ARG A 70 5.46 20.50 2.74
C ARG A 70 6.85 19.95 2.42
N TYR A 71 7.38 19.07 3.27
CA TYR A 71 8.68 18.44 3.06
C TYR A 71 8.77 17.67 1.74
N ALA A 72 7.72 16.95 1.38
CA ALA A 72 7.61 16.23 0.12
C ALA A 72 7.51 17.19 -1.08
N SER A 73 6.64 18.21 -0.98
CA SER A 73 6.44 19.22 -2.02
C SER A 73 7.71 19.99 -2.36
N ASP A 74 8.54 20.36 -1.36
CA ASP A 74 9.84 21.00 -1.55
C ASP A 74 10.82 20.11 -2.36
N ARG A 75 10.50 18.84 -2.54
CA ARG A 75 11.28 17.84 -3.29
C ARG A 75 10.60 17.38 -4.58
N GLY A 76 9.49 18.03 -4.96
CA GLY A 76 8.71 17.68 -6.14
C GLY A 76 7.96 16.35 -5.99
N ILE A 77 7.60 15.97 -4.76
CA ILE A 77 6.86 14.75 -4.45
C ILE A 77 5.47 15.13 -3.95
N ASP A 78 4.44 14.57 -4.58
CA ASP A 78 3.05 14.65 -4.12
C ASP A 78 2.73 13.48 -3.20
N ILE A 79 2.07 13.77 -2.06
CA ILE A 79 1.54 12.73 -1.18
C ILE A 79 0.09 12.50 -1.54
N ILE A 80 -0.21 11.32 -2.07
CA ILE A 80 -1.56 10.86 -2.39
C ILE A 80 -2.10 10.09 -1.18
N PRO A 81 -3.16 10.56 -0.51
CA PRO A 81 -3.75 9.82 0.61
C PRO A 81 -4.56 8.64 0.11
N GLU A 82 -4.54 7.55 0.87
CA GLU A 82 -5.43 6.42 0.70
C GLU A 82 -6.25 6.19 1.98
N ILE A 83 -7.57 6.09 1.80
CA ILE A 83 -8.52 5.56 2.77
C ILE A 83 -9.16 4.34 2.12
N ASP A 84 -8.69 3.18 2.48
CA ASP A 84 -9.16 1.94 1.88
C ASP A 84 -10.59 1.59 2.33
N MET A 85 -11.41 1.17 1.37
CA MET A 85 -12.81 0.79 1.57
C MET A 85 -13.35 0.00 0.38
N PRO A 86 -14.37 -0.83 0.53
CA PRO A 86 -15.13 -1.15 1.76
C PRO A 86 -14.47 -2.22 2.64
N GLY A 87 -13.45 -2.94 2.17
CA GLY A 87 -12.59 -3.84 2.92
C GLY A 87 -11.57 -3.09 3.77
N HIS A 88 -10.70 -3.81 4.50
CA HIS A 88 -9.62 -3.23 5.32
C HIS A 88 -10.05 -2.11 6.27
N PHE A 89 -11.28 -2.22 6.80
CA PHE A 89 -11.91 -1.15 7.58
C PHE A 89 -12.13 -1.54 9.06
N SER A 90 -11.53 -2.64 9.52
CA SER A 90 -11.73 -3.16 10.88
C SER A 90 -11.33 -2.17 11.96
N ALA A 91 -10.30 -1.34 11.72
CA ALA A 91 -9.90 -0.29 12.67
C ALA A 91 -11.05 0.71 12.93
N ALA A 92 -11.77 1.12 11.89
CA ALA A 92 -12.93 2.00 12.03
C ALA A 92 -14.17 1.28 12.56
N ILE A 93 -14.42 0.03 12.14
CA ILE A 93 -15.52 -0.80 12.65
C ILE A 93 -15.36 -1.05 14.15
N ARG A 94 -14.13 -1.18 14.64
CA ARG A 94 -13.85 -1.31 16.08
C ARG A 94 -14.31 -0.11 16.89
N VAL A 95 -14.28 1.06 16.29
CA VAL A 95 -14.72 2.33 16.89
C VAL A 95 -16.21 2.57 16.66
N TYR A 96 -16.70 2.26 15.47
CA TYR A 96 -18.08 2.45 15.02
C TYR A 96 -18.68 1.13 14.53
N PRO A 97 -19.11 0.25 15.46
CA PRO A 97 -19.64 -1.08 15.13
C PRO A 97 -20.84 -1.08 14.18
N GLU A 98 -21.58 0.03 14.14
CA GLU A 98 -22.70 0.24 13.21
C GLU A 98 -22.30 0.25 11.74
N LEU A 99 -21.02 0.47 11.42
CA LEU A 99 -20.50 0.33 10.04
C LEU A 99 -20.59 -1.10 9.54
N SER A 100 -20.50 -2.10 10.42
CA SER A 100 -20.53 -3.52 10.07
C SER A 100 -21.96 -4.05 9.84
N CYS A 101 -22.08 -5.09 9.05
CA CYS A 101 -23.32 -5.86 8.90
C CYS A 101 -23.73 -6.59 10.20
N LYS A 102 -22.74 -6.99 11.00
CA LYS A 102 -22.92 -7.82 12.21
C LYS A 102 -22.85 -7.02 13.52
N GLY A 103 -22.55 -5.73 13.45
CA GLY A 103 -22.40 -4.87 14.65
C GLY A 103 -21.05 -5.00 15.34
N GLY A 104 -20.00 -5.32 14.61
CA GLY A 104 -18.62 -5.43 15.08
C GLY A 104 -17.70 -5.94 14.01
N ILE A 105 -16.42 -6.09 14.34
CA ILE A 105 -15.42 -6.70 13.46
C ILE A 105 -15.73 -8.19 13.26
N GLY A 106 -15.40 -8.69 12.09
CA GLY A 106 -15.52 -10.11 11.75
C GLY A 106 -14.50 -10.48 10.70
N TRP A 107 -14.39 -11.77 10.43
CA TRP A 107 -13.54 -12.36 9.40
C TRP A 107 -14.36 -13.33 8.56
N GLY A 108 -14.12 -13.31 7.26
CA GLY A 108 -14.57 -14.34 6.34
C GLY A 108 -13.55 -15.48 6.24
N GLU A 109 -13.46 -16.08 5.07
CA GLU A 109 -12.51 -17.18 4.82
C GLU A 109 -11.05 -16.67 4.70
N GLU A 110 -10.85 -15.52 4.08
CA GLU A 110 -9.52 -14.98 3.77
C GLU A 110 -9.28 -13.60 4.39
N PHE A 111 -10.30 -12.72 4.38
CA PHE A 111 -10.15 -11.31 4.76
C PHE A 111 -11.14 -10.89 5.84
N SER A 112 -10.97 -9.68 6.36
CA SER A 112 -11.89 -9.07 7.31
C SER A 112 -13.23 -8.75 6.67
N ASP A 113 -14.30 -8.76 7.49
CA ASP A 113 -15.63 -8.33 7.05
C ASP A 113 -15.61 -6.85 6.65
N PRO A 114 -16.07 -6.49 5.45
CA PRO A 114 -16.15 -5.12 5.00
C PRO A 114 -17.28 -4.34 5.69
N ILE A 115 -17.31 -3.03 5.51
CA ILE A 115 -18.42 -2.19 5.96
C ILE A 115 -19.74 -2.59 5.26
N CYS A 116 -20.85 -2.31 5.93
CA CYS A 116 -22.20 -2.59 5.42
C CYS A 116 -22.60 -1.55 4.37
N VAL A 117 -22.66 -1.94 3.12
CA VAL A 117 -22.94 -1.07 1.97
C VAL A 117 -24.43 -0.78 1.74
N SER A 118 -25.33 -1.30 2.59
CA SER A 118 -26.78 -1.08 2.47
C SER A 118 -27.33 -0.02 3.40
N LYS A 119 -26.51 0.52 4.32
CA LYS A 119 -26.94 1.50 5.33
C LYS A 119 -26.58 2.91 4.88
N GLU A 120 -27.54 3.83 4.84
CA GLU A 120 -27.30 5.24 4.53
C GLU A 120 -26.36 5.90 5.54
N SER A 121 -26.43 5.50 6.82
CA SER A 121 -25.51 5.95 7.87
C SER A 121 -24.05 5.63 7.58
N THR A 122 -23.76 4.49 6.92
CA THR A 122 -22.41 4.15 6.48
C THR A 122 -21.87 5.18 5.50
N TYR A 123 -22.66 5.55 4.49
CA TYR A 123 -22.25 6.56 3.51
C TYR A 123 -22.05 7.94 4.15
N THR A 124 -22.94 8.32 5.07
CA THR A 124 -22.83 9.60 5.79
C THR A 124 -21.53 9.68 6.58
N LEU A 125 -21.21 8.63 7.34
CA LEU A 125 -20.03 8.58 8.18
C LEU A 125 -18.74 8.53 7.32
N VAL A 126 -18.69 7.65 6.32
CA VAL A 126 -17.53 7.54 5.43
C VAL A 126 -17.28 8.83 4.66
N LYS A 127 -18.32 9.49 4.14
CA LYS A 127 -18.19 10.78 3.45
C LYS A 127 -17.65 11.87 4.36
N SER A 128 -18.06 11.91 5.63
CA SER A 128 -17.52 12.90 6.58
C SER A 128 -16.03 12.66 6.90
N MET A 129 -15.59 11.39 6.96
CA MET A 129 -14.17 11.03 7.07
C MET A 129 -13.38 11.48 5.82
N LEU A 130 -13.91 11.20 4.64
CA LEU A 130 -13.30 11.59 3.37
C LEU A 130 -13.18 13.12 3.24
N ASP A 131 -14.18 13.88 3.65
CA ASP A 131 -14.16 15.34 3.56
C ASP A 131 -12.98 15.95 4.35
N GLU A 132 -12.72 15.43 5.53
CA GLU A 132 -11.62 15.91 6.36
C GLU A 132 -10.26 15.58 5.76
N VAL A 133 -10.07 14.34 5.28
CA VAL A 133 -8.81 13.92 4.65
C VAL A 133 -8.58 14.63 3.31
N ILE A 134 -9.62 14.78 2.49
CA ILE A 134 -9.55 15.50 1.22
C ILE A 134 -9.12 16.96 1.42
N ALA A 135 -9.64 17.63 2.46
CA ALA A 135 -9.28 19.00 2.78
C ALA A 135 -7.82 19.15 3.25
N LEU A 136 -7.26 18.11 3.86
CA LEU A 136 -5.90 18.11 4.39
C LEU A 136 -4.83 17.92 3.30
N PHE A 137 -5.13 17.11 2.27
CA PHE A 137 -4.16 16.74 1.24
C PHE A 137 -4.37 17.55 -0.06
N PRO A 138 -3.38 18.34 -0.50
CA PRO A 138 -3.48 19.15 -1.72
C PRO A 138 -3.38 18.33 -3.01
N SER A 139 -2.90 17.09 -2.96
CA SER A 139 -2.78 16.22 -4.14
C SER A 139 -4.05 16.23 -4.98
N PRO A 140 -3.94 16.29 -6.32
CA PRO A 140 -5.09 16.14 -7.21
C PRO A 140 -5.69 14.73 -7.20
N TYR A 141 -4.99 13.75 -6.65
CA TYR A 141 -5.42 12.37 -6.56
C TYR A 141 -5.84 11.99 -5.14
N PHE A 142 -6.76 11.04 -5.04
CA PHE A 142 -7.20 10.40 -3.81
C PHE A 142 -7.46 8.92 -4.07
N HIS A 143 -6.85 8.03 -3.28
CA HIS A 143 -7.02 6.59 -3.41
C HIS A 143 -8.07 6.09 -2.42
N ILE A 144 -9.01 5.27 -2.90
CA ILE A 144 -10.16 4.77 -2.12
C ILE A 144 -10.13 3.25 -1.89
N GLY A 145 -8.99 2.60 -2.14
CA GLY A 145 -8.82 1.17 -1.94
C GLY A 145 -9.63 0.31 -2.92
N GLY A 146 -10.35 -0.67 -2.38
CA GLY A 146 -11.26 -1.55 -3.12
C GLY A 146 -10.78 -2.96 -3.30
N ASP A 147 -9.66 -3.34 -2.71
CA ASP A 147 -9.06 -4.67 -2.74
C ASP A 147 -9.64 -5.60 -1.66
N GLU A 148 -9.40 -6.88 -1.86
CA GLU A 148 -9.58 -7.98 -0.89
C GLU A 148 -10.91 -7.97 -0.13
N VAL A 149 -11.97 -7.48 -0.77
CA VAL A 149 -13.28 -7.32 -0.15
C VAL A 149 -13.93 -8.68 0.10
N GLU A 150 -14.05 -9.07 1.36
CA GLU A 150 -14.79 -10.25 1.78
C GLU A 150 -16.31 -10.02 1.61
N LYS A 151 -17.01 -10.93 0.95
CA LYS A 151 -18.41 -10.73 0.55
C LYS A 151 -19.41 -11.63 1.29
N GLU A 152 -18.92 -12.56 2.08
CA GLU A 152 -19.77 -13.53 2.75
C GLU A 152 -20.72 -12.85 3.75
N CYS A 153 -20.23 -11.87 4.48
CA CYS A 153 -21.07 -11.11 5.42
C CYS A 153 -22.22 -10.37 4.71
N TRP A 154 -22.03 -9.91 3.47
CA TRP A 154 -23.11 -9.28 2.69
C TRP A 154 -24.16 -10.28 2.20
N LYS A 155 -23.75 -11.51 1.87
CA LYS A 155 -24.71 -12.58 1.51
C LYS A 155 -25.65 -12.92 2.67
N GLN A 156 -25.15 -12.86 3.91
CA GLN A 156 -25.90 -13.16 5.11
C GLN A 156 -26.66 -11.94 5.67
N CYS A 157 -26.35 -10.74 5.23
CA CYS A 157 -26.96 -9.50 5.73
C CYS A 157 -28.31 -9.23 5.06
N ALA A 158 -29.40 -9.25 5.84
CA ALA A 158 -30.75 -9.05 5.33
C ALA A 158 -30.94 -7.68 4.63
N SER A 159 -30.26 -6.62 5.08
CA SER A 159 -30.34 -5.30 4.45
C SER A 159 -29.54 -5.23 3.13
N CYS A 160 -28.39 -5.90 3.04
CA CYS A 160 -27.64 -6.03 1.79
C CYS A 160 -28.43 -6.83 0.76
N GLN A 161 -29.07 -7.94 1.16
CA GLN A 161 -29.92 -8.73 0.28
C GLN A 161 -31.16 -7.96 -0.20
N ARG A 162 -31.73 -7.12 0.64
CA ARG A 162 -32.82 -6.21 0.24
C ARG A 162 -32.35 -5.19 -0.79
N LEU A 163 -31.19 -4.55 -0.57
CA LEU A 163 -30.58 -3.64 -1.53
C LEU A 163 -30.32 -4.32 -2.88
N MET A 164 -29.80 -5.54 -2.88
CA MET A 164 -29.60 -6.32 -4.11
C MET A 164 -30.92 -6.50 -4.87
N LYS A 165 -31.99 -6.90 -4.17
CA LYS A 165 -33.31 -7.09 -4.77
C LYS A 165 -33.87 -5.77 -5.34
N GLU A 166 -33.77 -4.69 -4.60
CA GLU A 166 -34.26 -3.36 -5.00
C GLU A 166 -33.53 -2.82 -6.24
N LYS A 167 -32.22 -3.10 -6.36
CA LYS A 167 -31.39 -2.67 -7.49
C LYS A 167 -31.37 -3.67 -8.66
N GLY A 168 -31.96 -4.85 -8.50
CA GLY A 168 -31.91 -5.92 -9.49
C GLY A 168 -30.51 -6.56 -9.64
N TYR A 169 -29.70 -6.53 -8.60
CA TYR A 169 -28.37 -7.14 -8.61
C TYR A 169 -28.50 -8.66 -8.44
N THR A 170 -27.76 -9.38 -9.27
CA THR A 170 -27.79 -10.85 -9.29
C THR A 170 -26.55 -11.46 -8.66
N ASN A 171 -25.49 -10.68 -8.50
CA ASN A 171 -24.25 -11.11 -7.86
C ASN A 171 -23.90 -10.18 -6.70
N VAL A 172 -23.40 -10.75 -5.62
CA VAL A 172 -22.93 -9.97 -4.45
C VAL A 172 -21.79 -9.00 -4.79
N VAL A 173 -21.01 -9.28 -5.84
CA VAL A 173 -19.97 -8.37 -6.37
C VAL A 173 -20.58 -7.04 -6.83
N ASP A 174 -21.83 -7.02 -7.30
CA ASP A 174 -22.51 -5.78 -7.68
C ASP A 174 -22.64 -4.80 -6.49
N LEU A 175 -22.65 -5.29 -5.25
CA LEU A 175 -22.66 -4.43 -4.05
C LEU A 175 -21.33 -3.67 -3.89
N GLN A 176 -20.22 -4.31 -4.17
CA GLN A 176 -18.91 -3.63 -4.17
C GLN A 176 -18.87 -2.56 -5.26
N THR A 177 -19.24 -2.91 -6.49
CA THR A 177 -19.31 -1.96 -7.61
C THR A 177 -20.26 -0.79 -7.29
N HIS A 178 -21.41 -1.06 -6.67
CA HIS A 178 -22.35 -0.04 -6.22
C HIS A 178 -21.73 0.94 -5.22
N PHE A 179 -21.10 0.40 -4.18
CA PHE A 179 -20.43 1.21 -3.15
C PHE A 179 -19.29 2.04 -3.76
N MET A 180 -18.39 1.39 -4.47
CA MET A 180 -17.24 2.04 -5.09
C MET A 180 -17.67 3.15 -6.05
N LYS A 181 -18.73 2.92 -6.87
CA LYS A 181 -19.25 3.96 -7.75
C LYS A 181 -19.70 5.20 -6.97
N ILE A 182 -20.44 5.03 -5.87
CA ILE A 182 -20.89 6.16 -5.04
C ILE A 182 -19.69 6.92 -4.47
N MET A 183 -18.63 6.20 -4.02
CA MET A 183 -17.43 6.83 -3.49
C MET A 183 -16.62 7.54 -4.58
N VAL A 184 -16.47 6.93 -5.75
CA VAL A 184 -15.84 7.56 -6.93
C VAL A 184 -16.54 8.87 -7.27
N ASP A 185 -17.86 8.82 -7.43
CA ASP A 185 -18.65 10.01 -7.77
C ASP A 185 -18.53 11.09 -6.69
N TYR A 186 -18.51 10.68 -5.40
CA TYR A 186 -18.37 11.61 -4.28
C TYR A 186 -17.00 12.30 -4.25
N VAL A 187 -15.91 11.55 -4.35
CA VAL A 187 -14.55 12.09 -4.33
C VAL A 187 -14.31 12.99 -5.56
N LYS A 188 -14.85 12.61 -6.73
CA LYS A 188 -14.84 13.48 -7.94
C LYS A 188 -15.60 14.78 -7.72
N SER A 189 -16.74 14.76 -7.02
CA SER A 189 -17.50 15.95 -6.69
C SER A 189 -16.74 16.96 -5.81
N LYS A 190 -15.70 16.47 -5.10
CA LYS A 190 -14.76 17.31 -4.32
C LYS A 190 -13.56 17.80 -5.14
N GLY A 191 -13.58 17.58 -6.46
CA GLY A 191 -12.52 18.04 -7.36
C GLY A 191 -11.28 17.16 -7.42
N LYS A 192 -11.31 15.95 -6.86
CA LYS A 192 -10.18 14.99 -6.88
C LYS A 192 -10.34 14.00 -8.03
N LYS A 193 -9.20 13.54 -8.57
CA LYS A 193 -9.12 12.34 -9.41
C LYS A 193 -9.03 11.13 -8.49
N VAL A 194 -9.79 10.08 -8.82
CA VAL A 194 -9.87 8.89 -7.97
C VAL A 194 -8.88 7.84 -8.43
N MET A 195 -8.25 7.17 -7.48
CA MET A 195 -7.48 5.94 -7.65
C MET A 195 -8.12 4.81 -6.84
N GLY A 196 -7.93 3.58 -7.27
CA GLY A 196 -8.36 2.38 -6.54
C GLY A 196 -7.70 1.12 -7.08
N TRP A 197 -7.72 0.06 -6.27
CA TRP A 197 -7.10 -1.21 -6.62
C TRP A 197 -7.84 -1.90 -7.76
N ASP A 198 -7.11 -2.68 -8.56
CA ASP A 198 -7.66 -3.39 -9.73
C ASP A 198 -8.70 -4.46 -9.37
N ASP A 199 -8.85 -4.82 -8.09
CA ASP A 199 -9.92 -5.66 -7.56
C ASP A 199 -11.33 -5.09 -7.81
N ALA A 200 -11.43 -3.76 -7.84
CA ALA A 200 -12.69 -3.06 -8.14
C ALA A 200 -12.99 -2.99 -9.64
N PHE A 201 -12.13 -3.53 -10.51
CA PHE A 201 -12.35 -3.53 -11.95
C PHE A 201 -13.34 -4.62 -12.38
N ASP A 202 -14.43 -4.18 -13.00
CA ASP A 202 -15.36 -5.02 -13.75
C ASP A 202 -15.40 -4.54 -15.19
N ALA A 203 -14.98 -5.39 -16.11
CA ALA A 203 -14.91 -5.04 -17.54
C ALA A 203 -16.28 -4.67 -18.16
N ALA A 204 -17.39 -5.14 -17.59
CA ALA A 204 -18.75 -4.83 -18.01
C ALA A 204 -19.27 -3.52 -17.38
N LYS A 205 -18.74 -3.14 -16.23
CA LYS A 205 -19.17 -1.97 -15.44
C LYS A 205 -17.97 -1.21 -14.87
N PRO A 206 -17.02 -0.76 -15.70
CA PRO A 206 -15.80 -0.13 -15.21
C PRO A 206 -16.12 1.19 -14.49
N LEU A 207 -15.32 1.46 -13.46
CA LEU A 207 -15.40 2.72 -12.71
C LEU A 207 -14.50 3.77 -13.39
N ASP A 208 -14.94 5.00 -13.44
CA ASP A 208 -14.15 6.11 -13.99
C ASP A 208 -13.10 6.60 -12.98
N MET A 209 -12.01 5.84 -12.89
CA MET A 209 -10.87 6.09 -11.99
C MET A 209 -9.55 5.62 -12.60
N THR A 210 -8.44 5.96 -11.95
CA THR A 210 -7.13 5.37 -12.20
C THR A 210 -7.03 4.07 -11.41
N TYR A 211 -6.70 2.98 -12.08
CA TYR A 211 -6.51 1.70 -11.41
C TYR A 211 -5.06 1.50 -11.00
N THR A 212 -4.86 0.92 -9.82
CA THR A 212 -3.56 0.48 -9.30
C THR A 212 -3.50 -1.03 -9.35
N PHE A 213 -2.66 -1.58 -10.24
CA PHE A 213 -2.60 -3.01 -10.53
C PHE A 213 -1.53 -3.70 -9.71
N TRP A 214 -1.92 -4.69 -8.89
CA TRP A 214 -1.00 -5.47 -8.06
C TRP A 214 -1.06 -6.99 -8.31
N ARG A 215 -2.19 -7.51 -8.81
CA ARG A 215 -2.50 -8.94 -8.91
C ARG A 215 -1.84 -9.61 -10.12
N ASN A 216 -0.55 -9.97 -10.00
CA ASN A 216 0.17 -10.60 -11.11
C ASN A 216 -0.47 -11.91 -11.63
N TRP A 217 -1.29 -12.60 -10.82
CA TRP A 217 -2.10 -13.75 -11.25
C TRP A 217 -3.37 -13.38 -12.03
N ARG A 218 -3.63 -12.09 -12.19
CA ARG A 218 -4.71 -11.51 -13.00
C ARG A 218 -4.14 -10.56 -14.06
N SER A 219 -3.13 -11.02 -14.78
CA SER A 219 -2.47 -10.23 -15.85
C SER A 219 -3.45 -9.74 -16.93
N ASP A 220 -4.54 -10.49 -17.15
CA ASP A 220 -5.66 -10.12 -17.99
C ASP A 220 -6.34 -8.80 -17.56
N SER A 221 -6.40 -8.51 -16.27
CA SER A 221 -7.00 -7.26 -15.76
C SER A 221 -6.21 -6.03 -16.21
N ALA A 222 -4.88 -6.05 -16.12
CA ALA A 222 -4.04 -4.91 -16.52
C ALA A 222 -4.21 -4.55 -18.00
N SER A 223 -4.25 -5.58 -18.88
CA SER A 223 -4.49 -5.36 -20.30
C SER A 223 -5.91 -4.89 -20.57
N ALA A 224 -6.94 -5.47 -19.93
CA ALA A 224 -8.33 -5.09 -20.11
C ALA A 224 -8.60 -3.64 -19.64
N ILE A 225 -8.05 -3.23 -18.49
CA ILE A 225 -8.15 -1.85 -17.98
C ILE A 225 -7.59 -0.87 -19.01
N THR A 226 -6.35 -1.10 -19.46
CA THR A 226 -5.67 -0.16 -20.34
C THR A 226 -6.26 -0.14 -21.76
N GLN A 227 -6.73 -1.29 -22.29
CA GLN A 227 -7.39 -1.38 -23.59
C GLN A 227 -8.77 -0.69 -23.60
N GLN A 228 -9.45 -0.64 -22.46
CA GLN A 228 -10.70 0.14 -22.32
C GLN A 228 -10.45 1.65 -22.11
N GLY A 229 -9.20 2.10 -22.14
CA GLY A 229 -8.82 3.50 -22.03
C GLY A 229 -8.68 4.05 -20.62
N PHE A 230 -8.72 3.18 -19.59
CA PHE A 230 -8.53 3.62 -18.20
C PHE A 230 -7.05 3.73 -17.86
N PRO A 231 -6.66 4.77 -17.08
CA PRO A 231 -5.29 4.92 -16.61
C PRO A 231 -4.91 3.82 -15.62
N LEU A 232 -3.68 3.34 -15.70
CA LEU A 232 -3.12 2.30 -14.84
C LEU A 232 -1.80 2.76 -14.22
N VAL A 233 -1.65 2.55 -12.92
CA VAL A 233 -0.35 2.53 -12.22
C VAL A 233 -0.02 1.07 -11.93
N PHE A 234 1.20 0.65 -12.29
CA PHE A 234 1.59 -0.74 -12.24
C PHE A 234 2.50 -1.02 -11.04
N MET A 235 2.15 -2.03 -10.24
CA MET A 235 2.88 -2.40 -9.02
C MET A 235 2.74 -3.90 -8.69
N GLU A 236 2.96 -4.77 -9.68
CA GLU A 236 2.72 -6.20 -9.50
C GLU A 236 3.42 -6.79 -8.26
N TRP A 237 2.70 -7.68 -7.57
CA TRP A 237 3.06 -8.20 -6.25
C TRP A 237 4.44 -8.87 -6.20
N LYS A 238 4.82 -9.60 -7.23
CA LYS A 238 6.01 -10.46 -7.20
C LYS A 238 7.33 -9.70 -7.05
N ARG A 239 7.44 -8.49 -7.65
CA ARG A 239 8.70 -7.74 -7.71
C ARG A 239 8.63 -6.36 -7.07
N PHE A 240 7.43 -5.73 -7.07
CA PHE A 240 7.27 -4.35 -6.63
C PHE A 240 6.72 -4.23 -5.21
N TYR A 241 6.45 -5.36 -4.53
CA TYR A 241 6.14 -5.39 -3.12
C TYR A 241 7.42 -5.67 -2.33
N PHE A 242 7.86 -4.68 -1.57
CA PHE A 242 9.03 -4.80 -0.71
C PHE A 242 8.59 -5.28 0.68
N ILE A 243 8.15 -6.54 0.75
CA ILE A 243 7.62 -7.19 1.96
C ILE A 243 8.59 -8.19 2.59
N TYR A 244 9.73 -8.41 1.94
CA TYR A 244 10.82 -9.26 2.43
C TYR A 244 12.17 -8.55 2.25
N ASP A 245 13.17 -8.96 3.04
CA ASP A 245 14.53 -8.51 2.81
C ASP A 245 14.97 -8.89 1.39
N PRO A 246 15.56 -7.97 0.63
CA PRO A 246 15.97 -8.25 -0.74
C PRO A 246 17.09 -9.30 -0.78
N THR A 247 16.88 -10.36 -1.57
CA THR A 247 17.93 -11.29 -1.97
C THR A 247 18.55 -10.85 -3.29
N ASP A 248 19.71 -11.41 -3.63
CA ASP A 248 20.36 -11.14 -4.94
C ASP A 248 19.45 -11.54 -6.10
N GLU A 249 18.68 -12.64 -5.97
CA GLU A 249 17.72 -13.11 -6.97
C GLU A 249 16.54 -12.17 -7.11
N LEU A 250 15.96 -11.70 -6.00
CA LEU A 250 14.85 -10.74 -6.04
C LEU A 250 15.29 -9.42 -6.67
N LEU A 251 16.47 -8.92 -6.29
CA LEU A 251 17.03 -7.68 -6.82
C LEU A 251 17.30 -7.79 -8.32
N ASN A 252 17.86 -8.90 -8.76
CA ASN A 252 18.11 -9.18 -10.18
C ASN A 252 16.81 -9.33 -10.96
N SER A 253 15.83 -10.04 -10.41
CA SER A 253 14.50 -10.21 -11.02
C SER A 253 13.76 -8.87 -11.16
N LEU A 254 13.82 -8.01 -10.14
CA LEU A 254 13.27 -6.66 -10.20
C LEU A 254 13.96 -5.82 -11.28
N TYR A 255 15.29 -5.78 -11.29
CA TYR A 255 16.04 -4.95 -12.22
C TYR A 255 15.84 -5.36 -13.70
N ASN A 256 15.71 -6.66 -13.96
CA ASN A 256 15.51 -7.20 -15.29
C ASN A 256 14.03 -7.36 -15.68
N PHE A 257 13.11 -6.77 -14.90
CA PHE A 257 11.70 -6.80 -15.23
C PHE A 257 11.43 -6.27 -16.64
N ASP A 258 10.66 -7.03 -17.41
CA ASP A 258 10.17 -6.66 -18.74
C ASP A 258 8.67 -6.92 -18.83
N PHE A 259 7.94 -5.97 -19.39
CA PHE A 259 6.49 -6.03 -19.50
C PHE A 259 5.99 -7.12 -20.44
N GLU A 260 6.59 -7.19 -21.62
CA GLU A 260 5.99 -7.93 -22.74
C GLU A 260 5.84 -9.44 -22.50
N PRO A 261 6.80 -10.13 -21.85
CA PRO A 261 6.62 -11.55 -21.56
C PRO A 261 5.56 -11.86 -20.52
N ASP A 262 5.52 -11.03 -19.44
CA ASP A 262 4.70 -11.32 -18.26
C ASP A 262 3.29 -10.69 -18.34
N PHE A 263 3.17 -9.53 -19.01
CA PHE A 263 1.94 -8.74 -19.09
C PHE A 263 1.66 -8.27 -20.52
N PRO A 264 1.40 -9.19 -21.46
CA PRO A 264 1.19 -8.84 -22.85
C PRO A 264 -0.11 -8.02 -23.04
N GLY A 265 -0.08 -7.11 -24.00
CA GLY A 265 -1.29 -6.37 -24.42
C GLY A 265 -1.65 -5.16 -23.57
N ILE A 266 -0.80 -4.71 -22.65
CA ILE A 266 -1.00 -3.44 -21.96
C ILE A 266 -0.90 -2.28 -22.97
N ALA A 267 -1.94 -1.44 -23.02
CA ALA A 267 -1.93 -0.25 -23.86
C ALA A 267 -1.07 0.84 -23.18
N LYS A 268 0.18 0.99 -23.67
CA LYS A 268 1.21 1.85 -23.05
C LYS A 268 0.80 3.32 -22.87
N ASN A 269 -0.09 3.83 -23.72
CA ASN A 269 -0.60 5.21 -23.60
C ASN A 269 -1.45 5.45 -22.35
N ASN A 270 -1.98 4.38 -21.75
CA ASN A 270 -2.77 4.42 -20.52
C ASN A 270 -1.99 3.95 -19.29
N LEU A 271 -0.73 3.56 -19.45
CA LEU A 271 0.17 3.28 -18.35
C LEU A 271 0.78 4.57 -17.84
N LEU A 272 0.41 5.00 -16.62
CA LEU A 272 0.93 6.23 -16.02
C LEU A 272 2.34 6.06 -15.44
N GLY A 273 2.71 4.86 -15.03
CA GLY A 273 4.00 4.56 -14.46
C GLY A 273 3.95 3.39 -13.48
N PHE A 274 4.98 3.33 -12.64
CA PHE A 274 5.21 2.26 -11.69
C PHE A 274 5.11 2.75 -10.25
N GLN A 275 4.73 1.85 -9.35
CA GLN A 275 4.76 2.07 -7.91
C GLN A 275 5.36 0.84 -7.23
N ALA A 276 6.09 1.04 -6.14
CA ALA A 276 6.48 -0.02 -5.23
C ALA A 276 5.69 0.11 -3.94
N CYS A 277 5.35 -1.02 -3.32
CA CYS A 277 4.61 -1.08 -2.07
C CYS A 277 5.52 -1.55 -0.94
N VAL A 278 5.46 -0.86 0.20
CA VAL A 278 6.15 -1.26 1.44
C VAL A 278 5.07 -1.48 2.50
N TRP A 279 4.61 -2.71 2.63
CA TRP A 279 3.68 -3.13 3.68
C TRP A 279 4.46 -3.41 4.95
N THR A 280 3.95 -2.94 6.08
CA THR A 280 4.76 -2.80 7.29
C THR A 280 4.46 -3.80 8.41
N GLU A 281 3.72 -4.87 8.14
CA GLU A 281 3.32 -5.87 9.14
C GLU A 281 4.53 -6.53 9.83
N ARG A 282 5.65 -6.63 9.13
CA ARG A 282 6.91 -7.19 9.63
C ARG A 282 8.03 -6.16 9.77
N ILE A 283 7.68 -4.88 9.79
CA ILE A 283 8.64 -3.77 9.96
C ILE A 283 8.45 -3.15 11.35
N PRO A 284 9.11 -3.69 12.38
CA PRO A 284 8.92 -3.26 13.76
C PRO A 284 9.61 -1.94 14.09
N ASN A 285 10.53 -1.47 13.23
CA ASN A 285 11.33 -0.26 13.47
C ASN A 285 11.95 0.28 12.17
N GLU A 286 12.55 1.46 12.27
CA GLU A 286 13.18 2.17 11.15
C GLU A 286 14.36 1.40 10.54
N ARG A 287 15.09 0.64 11.35
CA ARG A 287 16.22 -0.17 10.88
C ARG A 287 15.75 -1.27 9.94
N LYS A 288 14.70 -2.00 10.33
CA LYS A 288 14.09 -3.03 9.48
C LYS A 288 13.44 -2.46 8.23
N PHE A 289 12.84 -1.28 8.34
CA PHE A 289 12.33 -0.54 7.18
C PHE A 289 13.43 -0.30 6.14
N GLY A 290 14.59 0.19 6.58
CA GLY A 290 15.73 0.41 5.67
C GLY A 290 16.23 -0.87 5.03
N GLN A 291 16.38 -1.95 5.81
CA GLN A 291 16.82 -3.26 5.30
C GLN A 291 15.86 -3.82 4.24
N GLN A 292 14.56 -3.70 4.46
CA GLN A 292 13.55 -4.21 3.53
C GLN A 292 13.42 -3.35 2.27
N THR A 293 13.68 -2.05 2.38
CA THR A 293 13.51 -1.10 1.28
C THR A 293 14.76 -1.01 0.38
N PHE A 294 15.94 -1.00 0.98
CA PHE A 294 17.19 -0.81 0.24
C PHE A 294 17.97 -2.13 0.11
N PRO A 295 18.52 -2.46 -1.06
CA PRO A 295 18.66 -1.64 -2.26
C PRO A 295 17.54 -1.82 -3.31
N SER A 296 16.41 -2.46 -2.99
CA SER A 296 15.31 -2.66 -3.96
C SER A 296 14.80 -1.35 -4.55
N LEU A 297 14.75 -0.29 -3.73
CA LEU A 297 14.31 1.04 -4.19
C LEU A 297 15.24 1.63 -5.25
N GLN A 298 16.56 1.39 -5.18
CA GLN A 298 17.50 1.83 -6.22
C GLN A 298 17.27 1.09 -7.54
N ALA A 299 17.08 -0.24 -7.48
CA ALA A 299 16.77 -1.03 -8.66
C ALA A 299 15.41 -0.62 -9.27
N PHE A 300 14.41 -0.43 -8.44
CA PHE A 300 13.08 0.04 -8.85
C PHE A 300 13.14 1.41 -9.53
N SER A 301 13.93 2.34 -9.01
CA SER A 301 14.10 3.67 -9.60
C SER A 301 14.67 3.57 -11.03
N GLU A 302 15.65 2.71 -11.27
CA GLU A 302 16.21 2.53 -12.62
C GLU A 302 15.22 1.83 -13.57
N VAL A 303 14.43 0.88 -13.07
CA VAL A 303 13.38 0.23 -13.86
C VAL A 303 12.30 1.22 -14.25
N SER A 304 11.92 2.11 -13.33
CA SER A 304 10.81 3.05 -13.53
C SER A 304 11.18 4.23 -14.43
N TRP A 305 12.43 4.70 -14.40
CA TRP A 305 12.88 5.90 -15.09
C TRP A 305 13.87 5.65 -16.23
N GLY A 306 14.52 4.48 -16.24
CA GLY A 306 15.57 4.15 -17.21
C GLY A 306 15.00 3.55 -18.49
N SER A 307 15.52 4.04 -19.65
CA SER A 307 15.23 3.45 -20.97
C SER A 307 16.25 2.41 -21.40
N GLN A 308 17.47 2.47 -20.87
CA GLN A 308 18.55 1.51 -21.14
C GLN A 308 19.05 0.98 -19.79
N ARG A 309 19.08 -0.34 -19.66
CA ARG A 309 19.46 -1.00 -18.42
C ARG A 309 20.67 -1.92 -18.66
N SER A 310 21.62 -1.83 -17.74
CA SER A 310 22.80 -2.71 -17.68
C SER A 310 23.02 -3.12 -16.23
N TRP A 311 22.85 -4.40 -15.94
CA TRP A 311 23.07 -4.92 -14.59
C TRP A 311 24.47 -4.64 -14.06
N ALA A 312 25.50 -4.80 -14.91
CA ALA A 312 26.89 -4.54 -14.52
C ALA A 312 27.11 -3.05 -14.12
N ASP A 313 26.54 -2.14 -14.91
CA ASP A 313 26.63 -0.70 -14.60
C ASP A 313 25.81 -0.34 -13.37
N PHE A 314 24.63 -0.97 -13.18
CA PHE A 314 23.82 -0.80 -11.98
C PHE A 314 24.59 -1.22 -10.73
N VAL A 315 25.22 -2.39 -10.75
CA VAL A 315 26.04 -2.87 -9.63
C VAL A 315 27.16 -1.86 -9.28
N GLY A 316 27.81 -1.28 -10.27
CA GLY A 316 28.81 -0.23 -10.07
C GLY A 316 28.24 1.03 -9.41
N ARG A 317 27.08 1.51 -9.88
CA ARG A 317 26.38 2.66 -9.26
C ARG A 317 25.84 2.34 -7.87
N LEU A 318 25.37 1.12 -7.65
CA LEU A 318 24.85 0.67 -6.37
C LEU A 318 25.93 0.73 -5.28
N GLN A 319 27.18 0.41 -5.59
CA GLN A 319 28.28 0.55 -4.63
C GLN A 319 28.41 2.00 -4.09
N TRP A 320 28.20 2.97 -4.95
CA TRP A 320 28.20 4.39 -4.58
C TRP A 320 26.99 4.74 -3.68
N HIS A 321 25.81 4.23 -4.02
CA HIS A 321 24.60 4.43 -3.21
C HIS A 321 24.74 3.79 -1.83
N ILE A 322 25.32 2.61 -1.72
CA ILE A 322 25.57 1.95 -0.43
C ILE A 322 26.48 2.80 0.46
N GLN A 323 27.59 3.34 -0.09
CA GLN A 323 28.46 4.24 0.66
C GLN A 323 27.73 5.51 1.13
N TRP A 324 26.78 5.99 0.32
CA TRP A 324 25.96 7.13 0.69
C TRP A 324 24.97 6.79 1.81
N LEU A 325 24.32 5.61 1.76
CA LEU A 325 23.47 5.11 2.82
C LEU A 325 24.24 4.97 4.14
N ASP A 326 25.44 4.37 4.10
CA ASP A 326 26.34 4.27 5.25
C ASP A 326 26.65 5.64 5.87
N LYS A 327 27.04 6.61 5.01
CA LYS A 327 27.36 7.98 5.44
C LYS A 327 26.16 8.70 6.06
N LYS A 328 24.93 8.36 5.64
CA LYS A 328 23.70 8.93 6.15
C LYS A 328 23.12 8.16 7.32
N GLY A 329 23.68 7.00 7.67
CA GLY A 329 23.22 6.16 8.76
C GLY A 329 21.95 5.35 8.45
N PHE A 330 21.61 5.19 7.16
CA PHE A 330 20.49 4.35 6.76
C PHE A 330 20.87 2.87 6.78
N SER A 331 19.99 2.05 7.32
CA SER A 331 20.10 0.59 7.23
C SER A 331 19.73 0.10 5.84
N TYR A 332 20.29 -1.02 5.43
CA TYR A 332 20.00 -1.69 4.16
C TYR A 332 20.40 -3.17 4.24
N THR A 333 19.84 -4.01 3.39
CA THR A 333 20.32 -5.38 3.19
C THR A 333 21.49 -5.37 2.22
N LYS A 334 22.64 -5.88 2.69
CA LYS A 334 23.85 -5.92 1.87
C LYS A 334 23.74 -7.03 0.82
N PRO A 335 23.78 -6.70 -0.51
CA PRO A 335 23.76 -7.72 -1.53
C PRO A 335 24.98 -8.66 -1.46
N GLY A 336 24.76 -9.96 -1.67
CA GLY A 336 25.80 -10.97 -1.61
C GLY A 336 26.89 -10.77 -2.68
N PHE A 337 26.52 -10.31 -3.88
CA PHE A 337 27.47 -10.01 -4.96
C PHE A 337 28.44 -8.84 -4.62
N MET A 338 28.13 -8.01 -3.64
CA MET A 338 29.02 -6.94 -3.20
C MET A 338 30.10 -7.39 -2.22
N THR A 339 29.98 -8.57 -1.62
CA THR A 339 30.97 -9.10 -0.69
C THR A 339 32.26 -9.59 -1.39
N VAL A 340 32.14 -10.00 -2.64
CA VAL A 340 33.27 -10.54 -3.42
C VAL A 340 34.19 -9.44 -4.00
N SER A 341 33.63 -8.26 -4.28
CA SER A 341 34.37 -7.16 -4.93
C SER A 341 35.33 -6.39 -3.99
N TYR A 342 35.02 -6.35 -2.68
CA TYR A 342 35.81 -5.57 -1.72
C TYR A 342 37.20 -6.16 -1.42
N THR A 343 37.36 -7.46 -1.57
CA THR A 343 38.65 -8.15 -1.40
C THR A 343 39.60 -7.90 -2.59
N HIS A 344 39.10 -7.68 -3.78
CA HIS A 344 39.93 -7.41 -4.96
C HIS A 344 40.39 -5.94 -5.05
N LEU A 345 39.60 -4.98 -4.62
CA LEU A 345 40.01 -3.57 -4.61
C LEU A 345 41.10 -3.28 -3.59
N ARG A 346 41.08 -3.90 -2.41
CA ARG A 346 42.18 -3.76 -1.43
C ARG A 346 43.49 -4.41 -1.89
N ALA A 347 43.44 -5.45 -2.72
CA ALA A 347 44.65 -6.08 -3.24
C ALA A 347 45.38 -5.22 -4.30
N HIS A 348 44.68 -4.33 -4.98
CA HIS A 348 45.27 -3.41 -5.95
C HIS A 348 45.81 -2.10 -5.33
N GLU A 349 45.24 -1.65 -4.19
CA GLU A 349 45.74 -0.43 -3.53
C GLU A 349 46.99 -0.65 -2.66
N THR A 350 47.29 -1.88 -2.27
CA THR A 350 48.49 -2.19 -1.47
C THR A 350 49.76 -2.46 -2.31
N GLY A 351 49.63 -2.52 -3.62
CA GLY A 351 50.77 -2.78 -4.52
C GLY A 351 51.49 -1.53 -5.08
N ALA A 352 51.06 -0.30 -4.72
CA ALA A 352 51.58 0.94 -5.34
C ALA A 352 52.53 1.76 -4.46
N TYR A 353 52.97 1.23 -3.28
CA TYR A 353 54.01 1.87 -2.47
C TYR A 353 54.99 0.82 -1.96
N LEU A 354 55.92 0.41 -2.80
CA LEU A 354 57.29 -0.04 -2.47
C LEU A 354 58.22 0.41 -3.59
#